data_b25e6a82f6a862a0a4b5f0c7b149a892
#
_entry.id   b25e6a82f6a862a0a4b5f0c7b149a892
#
_cell.length_a   1.000
_cell.length_b   1.000
_cell.length_c   1.000
_cell.angle_alpha   90.00
_cell.angle_beta   90.00
_cell.angle_gamma   90.00
#
_symmetry.space_group_name_H-M   'P 1'
#
loop_
_entity.id
_entity.type
_entity.pdbx_description
1 polymer ?
#
loop_
_entity_poly.entity_id
_entity_poly.type
_entity_poly.pdbx_seq_one_letter_code
_entity_poly.pdbx_strand_id
1 'polypeptide(L)'
;ISFLKDNFVQVVELGIQSTNNDVLSAVGRPCGFTTVRGAVKSIRKRNLTLGLQLMPGLPKDDESTFLQSVKDVIGLRPDFVRIYPTLVIRNTTLFKMYSRGEYLPWSLDRMLQLVKAAMIEFEKADIPVIRVGLHSDPSMLENLVDGPYHPSFRYLVDSLIARDKMVSMIERLKNIPPELTFKVPSNKVSLYLGHKKSNIDKIKKIFGINNIFLQQTSNQEDLKLVA
;
A
#
# COMPACT_ATOMS: atom_id res chain seq x y z
N ILE A 1 -9.34 23.53 15.12
CA ILE A 1 -10.13 23.00 13.98
C ILE A 1 -11.23 23.99 13.57
N SER A 2 -11.88 24.74 14.50
CA SER A 2 -12.85 25.78 14.15
C SER A 2 -12.25 26.78 13.15
N PHE A 3 -11.07 27.32 13.47
CA PHE A 3 -10.30 28.20 12.59
C PHE A 3 -10.11 27.64 11.17
N LEU A 4 -9.85 26.34 11.02
CA LEU A 4 -9.71 25.72 9.69
C LEU A 4 -11.00 25.79 8.90
N LYS A 5 -12.13 25.50 9.53
CA LYS A 5 -13.45 25.57 8.89
C LYS A 5 -13.83 27.01 8.51
N ASP A 6 -13.56 27.94 9.39
CA ASP A 6 -13.83 29.37 9.16
C ASP A 6 -12.98 29.95 8.01
N ASN A 7 -11.86 29.27 7.68
CA ASN A 7 -10.99 29.59 6.55
C ASN A 7 -11.18 28.63 5.35
N PHE A 8 -12.37 28.06 5.17
CA PHE A 8 -12.77 27.26 4.03
C PHE A 8 -11.98 25.97 3.79
N VAL A 9 -11.26 25.47 4.79
CA VAL A 9 -10.62 24.16 4.71
C VAL A 9 -11.69 23.08 4.67
N GLN A 10 -11.64 22.23 3.67
CA GLN A 10 -12.58 21.13 3.47
C GLN A 10 -11.98 19.76 3.85
N VAL A 11 -10.68 19.61 3.72
CA VAL A 11 -9.97 18.36 3.92
C VAL A 11 -8.86 18.54 4.97
N VAL A 12 -8.82 17.65 5.93
CA VAL A 12 -7.72 17.57 6.90
C VAL A 12 -7.06 16.20 6.79
N GLU A 13 -5.77 16.18 6.55
CA GLU A 13 -4.99 14.96 6.52
C GLU A 13 -4.08 14.89 7.76
N LEU A 14 -4.14 13.78 8.50
CA LEU A 14 -3.30 13.54 9.66
C LEU A 14 -2.21 12.51 9.35
N GLY A 15 -0.96 12.91 9.47
CA GLY A 15 0.18 12.01 9.42
C GLY A 15 0.29 11.23 10.72
N ILE A 16 -0.43 10.16 10.89
CA ILE A 16 -0.38 9.33 12.11
C ILE A 16 0.83 8.41 12.15
N GLN A 17 1.32 8.00 10.99
CA GLN A 17 2.47 7.13 10.71
C GLN A 17 2.28 5.68 11.20
N SER A 18 2.00 5.47 12.49
CA SER A 18 1.70 4.21 13.16
C SER A 18 0.69 4.45 14.29
N THR A 19 0.02 3.41 14.77
CA THR A 19 -0.80 3.46 15.99
C THR A 19 -0.07 2.86 17.20
N ASN A 20 1.10 2.26 16.98
CA ASN A 20 1.93 1.67 18.02
C ASN A 20 2.79 2.73 18.70
N ASN A 21 2.68 2.83 20.04
CA ASN A 21 3.38 3.84 20.81
C ASN A 21 4.91 3.65 20.83
N ASP A 22 5.42 2.41 20.77
CA ASP A 22 6.86 2.15 20.75
C ASP A 22 7.48 2.58 19.41
N VAL A 23 6.78 2.36 18.31
CA VAL A 23 7.16 2.85 16.98
C VAL A 23 7.18 4.37 16.95
N LEU A 24 6.11 5.02 17.45
CA LEU A 24 6.02 6.47 17.51
C LEU A 24 7.11 7.10 18.39
N SER A 25 7.37 6.50 19.54
CA SER A 25 8.45 6.94 20.46
C SER A 25 9.83 6.80 19.81
N ALA A 26 10.09 5.72 19.08
CA ALA A 26 11.36 5.48 18.39
C ALA A 26 11.68 6.53 17.33
N VAL A 27 10.65 7.19 16.77
CA VAL A 27 10.80 8.27 15.77
C VAL A 27 10.56 9.67 16.35
N GLY A 28 10.57 9.80 17.68
CA GLY A 28 10.42 11.08 18.35
C GLY A 28 9.04 11.73 18.24
N ARG A 29 7.99 10.93 18.01
CA ARG A 29 6.60 11.42 17.97
C ARG A 29 5.91 11.19 19.32
N PRO A 30 5.71 12.24 20.13
CA PRO A 30 5.15 12.09 21.48
C PRO A 30 3.63 11.83 21.49
N CYS A 31 2.96 12.03 20.36
CA CYS A 31 1.50 11.90 20.28
C CYS A 31 1.11 10.44 20.02
N GLY A 32 0.69 9.74 21.06
CA GLY A 32 0.16 8.38 20.93
C GLY A 32 -1.20 8.33 20.25
N PHE A 33 -1.67 7.12 19.98
CA PHE A 33 -2.92 6.83 19.25
C PHE A 33 -4.18 7.45 19.91
N THR A 34 -4.19 7.59 21.23
CA THR A 34 -5.28 8.28 21.96
C THR A 34 -5.44 9.74 21.52
N THR A 35 -4.33 10.46 21.30
CA THR A 35 -4.36 11.83 20.79
C THR A 35 -4.93 11.88 19.36
N VAL A 36 -4.53 10.94 18.52
CA VAL A 36 -5.07 10.78 17.15
C VAL A 36 -6.59 10.60 17.18
N ARG A 37 -7.11 9.72 18.05
CA ARG A 37 -8.56 9.51 18.21
C ARG A 37 -9.30 10.79 18.61
N GLY A 38 -8.71 11.59 19.51
CA GLY A 38 -9.24 12.90 19.90
C GLY A 38 -9.30 13.88 18.72
N ALA A 39 -8.24 13.95 17.92
CA ALA A 39 -8.18 14.79 16.72
C ALA A 39 -9.21 14.38 15.68
N VAL A 40 -9.33 13.07 15.39
CA VAL A 40 -10.33 12.50 14.48
C VAL A 40 -11.75 12.88 14.91
N LYS A 41 -12.07 12.68 16.20
CA LYS A 41 -13.39 13.08 16.76
C LYS A 41 -13.66 14.58 16.56
N SER A 42 -12.66 15.41 16.72
CA SER A 42 -12.79 16.86 16.55
C SER A 42 -12.96 17.28 15.09
N ILE A 43 -12.32 16.60 14.13
CA ILE A 43 -12.48 16.80 12.68
C ILE A 43 -13.88 16.40 12.25
N ARG A 44 -14.33 15.19 12.64
CA ARG A 44 -15.66 14.67 12.31
C ARG A 44 -16.80 15.54 12.82
N LYS A 45 -16.70 16.09 14.04
CA LYS A 45 -17.69 17.02 14.60
C LYS A 45 -17.93 18.26 13.74
N ARG A 46 -17.02 18.58 12.83
CA ARG A 46 -17.11 19.77 11.94
C ARG A 46 -17.41 19.42 10.50
N ASN A 47 -17.71 18.15 10.22
CA ASN A 47 -17.98 17.63 8.87
C ASN A 47 -16.86 17.97 7.86
N LEU A 48 -15.60 17.84 8.31
CA LEU A 48 -14.44 17.94 7.43
C LEU A 48 -14.07 16.55 6.91
N THR A 49 -13.63 16.48 5.66
CA THR A 49 -13.09 15.27 5.08
C THR A 49 -11.79 14.89 5.78
N LEU A 50 -11.66 13.64 6.20
CA LEU A 50 -10.53 13.12 6.97
C LEU A 50 -9.67 12.19 6.13
N GLY A 51 -8.42 12.58 5.88
CA GLY A 51 -7.37 11.69 5.39
C GLY A 51 -6.47 11.20 6.52
N LEU A 52 -6.03 9.95 6.46
CA LEU A 52 -5.02 9.40 7.37
C LEU A 52 -3.83 8.86 6.59
N GLN A 53 -2.61 9.14 7.09
CA GLN A 53 -1.38 8.68 6.46
C GLN A 53 -0.65 7.69 7.36
N LEU A 54 -0.22 6.55 6.81
CA LEU A 54 0.58 5.52 7.44
C LEU A 54 1.99 5.44 6.82
N MET A 55 2.98 5.02 7.63
CA MET A 55 4.37 4.80 7.20
C MET A 55 4.86 3.44 7.70
N PRO A 56 4.73 2.36 6.91
CA PRO A 56 5.31 1.06 7.25
C PRO A 56 6.84 1.09 7.23
N GLY A 57 7.44 0.29 8.11
CA GLY A 57 8.88 0.09 8.17
C GLY A 57 9.64 1.14 8.97
N LEU A 58 9.00 1.86 9.88
CA LEU A 58 9.66 2.72 10.85
C LEU A 58 10.52 1.91 11.84
N PRO A 59 11.48 2.52 12.56
CA PRO A 59 12.19 1.87 13.65
C PRO A 59 11.23 1.21 14.65
N LYS A 60 11.54 -0.03 15.07
CA LYS A 60 10.69 -0.90 15.90
C LYS A 60 9.36 -1.35 15.28
N ASP A 61 9.13 -1.05 14.01
CA ASP A 61 7.96 -1.57 13.29
C ASP A 61 8.21 -2.99 12.78
N ASP A 62 7.15 -3.79 12.73
CA ASP A 62 7.11 -5.09 12.08
C ASP A 62 5.79 -5.29 11.33
N GLU A 63 5.65 -6.40 10.63
CA GLU A 63 4.47 -6.67 9.81
C GLU A 63 3.18 -6.72 10.65
N SER A 64 3.25 -7.33 11.85
CA SER A 64 2.10 -7.46 12.75
C SER A 64 1.68 -6.10 13.32
N THR A 65 2.64 -5.29 13.71
CA THR A 65 2.46 -3.93 14.23
C THR A 65 1.86 -3.00 13.19
N PHE A 66 2.37 -3.07 11.95
CA PHE A 66 1.80 -2.29 10.85
C PHE A 66 0.38 -2.74 10.50
N LEU A 67 0.12 -4.04 10.39
CA LEU A 67 -1.23 -4.54 10.11
C LEU A 67 -2.21 -4.25 11.24
N GLN A 68 -1.74 -4.18 12.49
CA GLN A 68 -2.57 -3.67 13.59
C GLN A 68 -2.89 -2.19 13.39
N SER A 69 -1.93 -1.38 12.97
CA SER A 69 -2.16 0.04 12.63
C SER A 69 -3.19 0.19 11.49
N VAL A 70 -3.18 -0.69 10.49
CA VAL A 70 -4.20 -0.72 9.43
C VAL A 70 -5.60 -0.97 10.01
N LYS A 71 -5.76 -1.97 10.90
CA LYS A 71 -7.05 -2.27 11.57
C LYS A 71 -7.54 -1.10 12.40
N ASP A 72 -6.65 -0.48 13.16
CA ASP A 72 -6.97 0.68 13.99
C ASP A 72 -7.44 1.87 13.15
N VAL A 73 -6.79 2.12 12.00
CA VAL A 73 -7.18 3.15 11.02
C VAL A 73 -8.53 2.85 10.40
N ILE A 74 -8.81 1.60 10.04
CA ILE A 74 -10.13 1.17 9.55
C ILE A 74 -11.20 1.48 10.61
N GLY A 75 -10.91 1.22 11.88
CA GLY A 75 -11.80 1.54 13.00
C GLY A 75 -12.10 3.05 13.16
N LEU A 76 -11.22 3.92 12.70
CA LEU A 76 -11.43 5.38 12.67
C LEU A 76 -12.27 5.85 11.49
N ARG A 77 -12.53 4.99 10.48
CA ARG A 77 -13.32 5.25 9.27
C ARG A 77 -12.91 6.55 8.56
N PRO A 78 -11.65 6.72 8.12
CA PRO A 78 -11.27 7.89 7.34
C PRO A 78 -11.96 7.89 5.98
N ASP A 79 -12.03 9.06 5.34
CA ASP A 79 -12.57 9.18 3.99
C ASP A 79 -11.56 8.71 2.94
N PHE A 80 -10.27 8.72 3.26
CA PHE A 80 -9.20 8.13 2.46
C PHE A 80 -7.94 7.88 3.29
N VAL A 81 -7.04 7.06 2.72
CA VAL A 81 -5.74 6.75 3.32
C VAL A 81 -4.62 6.97 2.31
N ARG A 82 -3.43 7.31 2.83
CA ARG A 82 -2.15 7.26 2.09
C ARG A 82 -1.17 6.36 2.82
N ILE A 83 -0.37 5.62 2.06
CA ILE A 83 0.67 4.73 2.59
C ILE A 83 2.01 5.12 2.00
N TYR A 84 2.93 5.55 2.84
CA TYR A 84 4.27 5.95 2.45
C TYR A 84 5.31 5.02 3.07
N PRO A 85 5.88 4.06 2.32
CA PRO A 85 6.99 3.24 2.78
C PRO A 85 8.14 4.09 3.31
N THR A 86 8.72 3.67 4.42
CA THR A 86 9.82 4.40 5.06
C THR A 86 11.09 4.30 4.22
N LEU A 87 11.70 5.45 3.92
CA LEU A 87 12.96 5.56 3.19
C LEU A 87 14.02 6.23 4.04
N VAL A 88 15.27 5.83 3.85
CA VAL A 88 16.44 6.48 4.47
C VAL A 88 16.89 7.64 3.59
N ILE A 89 16.66 8.85 4.06
CA ILE A 89 17.00 10.10 3.36
C ILE A 89 18.15 10.79 4.11
N ARG A 90 19.16 11.28 3.37
CA ARG A 90 20.30 12.02 3.94
C ARG A 90 19.83 13.15 4.86
N ASN A 91 20.64 13.48 5.83
CA ASN A 91 20.42 14.59 6.77
C ASN A 91 19.20 14.42 7.70
N THR A 92 18.62 13.20 7.80
CA THR A 92 17.54 12.87 8.73
C THR A 92 18.06 12.13 9.96
N THR A 93 17.25 12.11 11.02
CA THR A 93 17.56 11.27 12.21
C THR A 93 17.61 9.79 11.84
N LEU A 94 16.72 9.33 10.93
CA LEU A 94 16.72 7.95 10.48
C LEU A 94 18.01 7.59 9.74
N PHE A 95 18.56 8.50 8.92
CA PHE A 95 19.87 8.31 8.30
C PHE A 95 21.00 8.15 9.35
N LYS A 96 20.96 8.89 10.45
CA LYS A 96 21.94 8.72 11.54
C LYS A 96 21.82 7.35 12.19
N MET A 97 20.60 6.86 12.43
CA MET A 97 20.36 5.51 12.97
C MET A 97 20.85 4.44 11.98
N TYR A 98 20.54 4.57 10.70
CA TYR A 98 21.02 3.68 9.64
C TYR A 98 22.56 3.63 9.58
N SER A 99 23.22 4.78 9.59
CA SER A 99 24.70 4.89 9.55
C SER A 99 25.40 4.27 10.76
N ARG A 100 24.70 4.14 11.91
CA ARG A 100 25.20 3.46 13.12
C ARG A 100 24.83 1.99 13.20
N GLY A 101 24.10 1.46 12.22
CA GLY A 101 23.57 0.08 12.26
C GLY A 101 22.42 -0.13 13.23
N GLU A 102 21.80 0.95 13.74
CA GLU A 102 20.67 0.91 14.67
C GLU A 102 19.31 0.74 13.95
N TYR A 103 19.28 0.88 12.62
CA TYR A 103 18.12 0.71 11.78
C TYR A 103 18.50 0.06 10.45
N LEU A 104 17.70 -0.92 10.02
CA LEU A 104 17.81 -1.57 8.73
C LEU A 104 16.48 -1.41 7.97
N PRO A 105 16.47 -0.77 6.79
CA PRO A 105 15.24 -0.65 6.01
C PRO A 105 14.78 -2.01 5.47
N TRP A 106 13.48 -2.14 5.28
CA TRP A 106 12.91 -3.35 4.69
C TRP A 106 13.19 -3.42 3.19
N SER A 107 13.33 -4.63 2.68
CA SER A 107 13.49 -4.84 1.24
C SER A 107 12.23 -4.42 0.47
N LEU A 108 12.39 -4.09 -0.82
CA LEU A 108 11.28 -3.74 -1.69
C LEU A 108 10.23 -4.87 -1.73
N ASP A 109 10.64 -6.12 -1.88
CA ASP A 109 9.72 -7.25 -1.98
C ASP A 109 8.89 -7.43 -0.70
N ARG A 110 9.53 -7.35 0.46
CA ARG A 110 8.84 -7.42 1.76
C ARG A 110 7.81 -6.30 1.89
N MET A 111 8.20 -5.07 1.56
CA MET A 111 7.32 -3.90 1.64
C MET A 111 6.14 -4.00 0.65
N LEU A 112 6.36 -4.49 -0.57
CA LEU A 112 5.30 -4.70 -1.54
C LEU A 112 4.25 -5.71 -1.04
N GLN A 113 4.67 -6.82 -0.43
CA GLN A 113 3.73 -7.81 0.13
C GLN A 113 2.92 -7.24 1.28
N LEU A 114 3.56 -6.49 2.17
CA LEU A 114 2.88 -5.88 3.31
C LEU A 114 1.87 -4.80 2.88
N VAL A 115 2.27 -3.92 1.98
CA VAL A 115 1.38 -2.88 1.46
C VAL A 115 0.23 -3.48 0.65
N LYS A 116 0.47 -4.58 -0.09
CA LYS A 116 -0.59 -5.36 -0.74
C LYS A 116 -1.63 -5.84 0.28
N ALA A 117 -1.19 -6.43 1.38
CA ALA A 117 -2.09 -6.88 2.44
C ALA A 117 -2.91 -5.72 3.02
N ALA A 118 -2.27 -4.58 3.31
CA ALA A 118 -2.95 -3.38 3.79
C ALA A 118 -4.01 -2.87 2.80
N MET A 119 -3.68 -2.81 1.51
CA MET A 119 -4.60 -2.35 0.47
C MET A 119 -5.84 -3.24 0.36
N ILE A 120 -5.67 -4.57 0.49
CA ILE A 120 -6.79 -5.52 0.49
C ILE A 120 -7.70 -5.28 1.70
N GLU A 121 -7.14 -5.03 2.90
CA GLU A 121 -7.95 -4.74 4.09
C GLU A 121 -8.70 -3.40 3.97
N PHE A 122 -8.11 -2.36 3.41
CA PHE A 122 -8.78 -1.10 3.12
C PHE A 122 -9.88 -1.24 2.06
N GLU A 123 -9.64 -2.03 0.98
CA GLU A 123 -10.65 -2.34 -0.04
C GLU A 123 -11.86 -3.04 0.57
N LYS A 124 -11.65 -4.05 1.44
CA LYS A 124 -12.74 -4.73 2.17
C LYS A 124 -13.54 -3.81 3.08
N ALA A 125 -12.92 -2.77 3.61
CA ALA A 125 -13.55 -1.77 4.48
C ALA A 125 -14.16 -0.59 3.71
N ASP A 126 -14.12 -0.61 2.38
CA ASP A 126 -14.57 0.48 1.49
C ASP A 126 -13.88 1.81 1.78
N ILE A 127 -12.58 1.76 2.12
CA ILE A 127 -11.75 2.95 2.36
C ILE A 127 -10.76 3.10 1.21
N PRO A 128 -10.84 4.18 0.40
CA PRO A 128 -9.94 4.38 -0.72
C PRO A 128 -8.51 4.69 -0.26
N VAL A 129 -7.54 3.93 -0.77
CA VAL A 129 -6.12 4.25 -0.65
C VAL A 129 -5.74 5.09 -1.86
N ILE A 130 -5.75 6.41 -1.70
CA ILE A 130 -5.57 7.36 -2.82
C ILE A 130 -4.11 7.50 -3.25
N ARG A 131 -3.15 7.14 -2.38
CA ARG A 131 -1.73 7.19 -2.70
C ARG A 131 -0.95 6.09 -2.00
N VAL A 132 -0.04 5.47 -2.77
CA VAL A 132 0.92 4.48 -2.27
C VAL A 132 2.29 4.79 -2.86
N GLY A 133 3.32 4.84 -2.01
CA GLY A 133 4.67 5.23 -2.41
C GLY A 133 4.89 6.74 -2.46
N LEU A 134 6.14 7.15 -2.34
CA LEU A 134 6.55 8.55 -2.36
C LEU A 134 6.61 9.10 -3.79
N HIS A 135 6.36 10.40 -3.91
CA HIS A 135 6.55 11.09 -5.18
C HIS A 135 8.04 11.22 -5.47
N SER A 136 8.40 10.92 -6.72
CA SER A 136 9.78 11.05 -7.20
C SER A 136 10.04 12.50 -7.55
N ASP A 137 10.49 13.31 -6.60
CA ASP A 137 11.07 14.59 -6.95
C ASP A 137 12.61 14.50 -6.99
N PRO A 138 13.30 15.33 -7.81
CA PRO A 138 14.75 15.26 -7.95
C PRO A 138 15.48 15.40 -6.62
N SER A 139 15.06 16.30 -5.76
CA SER A 139 15.74 16.58 -4.48
C SER A 139 15.63 15.38 -3.52
N MET A 140 14.50 14.69 -3.51
CA MET A 140 14.32 13.47 -2.73
C MET A 140 15.21 12.35 -3.26
N LEU A 141 15.31 12.18 -4.60
CA LEU A 141 16.12 11.13 -5.21
C LEU A 141 17.62 11.34 -4.98
N GLU A 142 18.10 12.57 -5.05
CA GLU A 142 19.51 12.93 -4.77
C GLU A 142 19.91 12.58 -3.32
N ASN A 143 18.95 12.64 -2.40
CA ASN A 143 19.17 12.40 -0.97
C ASN A 143 18.76 10.99 -0.52
N LEU A 144 18.20 10.17 -1.41
CA LEU A 144 17.84 8.79 -1.09
C LEU A 144 19.09 7.93 -0.89
N VAL A 145 19.19 7.27 0.25
CA VAL A 145 20.32 6.40 0.61
C VAL A 145 19.93 4.93 0.49
N ASP A 146 18.78 4.54 1.06
CA ASP A 146 18.34 3.15 1.11
C ASP A 146 16.82 3.06 1.38
N GLY A 147 16.25 1.88 1.21
CA GLY A 147 14.85 1.59 1.48
C GLY A 147 14.05 1.12 0.26
N PRO A 148 12.78 0.76 0.47
CA PRO A 148 11.94 0.12 -0.54
C PRO A 148 11.37 1.14 -1.54
N TYR A 149 12.24 1.87 -2.22
CA TYR A 149 11.84 2.84 -3.23
C TYR A 149 11.65 2.19 -4.62
N HIS A 150 10.55 2.54 -5.27
CA HIS A 150 10.35 2.29 -6.69
C HIS A 150 9.44 3.39 -7.29
N PRO A 151 9.77 3.98 -8.46
CA PRO A 151 8.98 5.07 -9.05
C PRO A 151 7.54 4.66 -9.38
N SER A 152 7.33 3.37 -9.67
CA SER A 152 6.01 2.79 -9.93
C SER A 152 5.54 1.88 -8.79
N PHE A 153 5.81 2.25 -7.54
CA PHE A 153 5.51 1.41 -6.36
C PHE A 153 4.04 0.96 -6.33
N ARG A 154 3.10 1.88 -6.53
CA ARG A 154 1.65 1.58 -6.59
C ARG A 154 1.33 0.55 -7.67
N TYR A 155 1.87 0.71 -8.87
CA TYR A 155 1.67 -0.24 -9.96
C TYR A 155 2.16 -1.65 -9.61
N LEU A 156 3.32 -1.76 -8.94
CA LEU A 156 3.85 -3.06 -8.50
C LEU A 156 2.89 -3.74 -7.51
N VAL A 157 2.35 -2.99 -6.55
CA VAL A 157 1.37 -3.53 -5.59
C VAL A 157 0.08 -3.97 -6.29
N ASP A 158 -0.48 -3.12 -7.16
CA ASP A 158 -1.71 -3.44 -7.91
C ASP A 158 -1.50 -4.67 -8.81
N SER A 159 -0.30 -4.81 -9.39
CA SER A 159 0.07 -5.97 -10.22
C SER A 159 0.16 -7.27 -9.40
N LEU A 160 0.65 -7.20 -8.15
CA LEU A 160 0.63 -8.36 -7.24
C LEU A 160 -0.81 -8.77 -6.87
N ILE A 161 -1.68 -7.80 -6.60
CA ILE A 161 -3.11 -8.06 -6.36
C ILE A 161 -3.76 -8.72 -7.58
N ALA A 162 -3.49 -8.20 -8.77
CA ALA A 162 -4.00 -8.78 -10.02
C ALA A 162 -3.54 -10.22 -10.23
N ARG A 163 -2.27 -10.53 -9.96
CA ARG A 163 -1.72 -11.89 -10.00
C ARG A 163 -2.45 -12.81 -9.02
N ASP A 164 -2.62 -12.38 -7.78
CA ASP A 164 -3.24 -13.21 -6.75
C ASP A 164 -4.72 -13.50 -7.08
N LYS A 165 -5.43 -12.56 -7.73
CA LYS A 165 -6.77 -12.79 -8.28
C LYS A 165 -6.76 -13.89 -9.36
N MET A 166 -5.78 -13.87 -10.29
CA MET A 166 -5.63 -14.94 -11.30
C MET A 166 -5.33 -16.30 -10.65
N VAL A 167 -4.39 -16.34 -9.70
CA VAL A 167 -4.03 -17.54 -8.94
C VAL A 167 -5.26 -18.15 -8.27
N SER A 168 -6.02 -17.33 -7.54
CA SER A 168 -7.24 -17.80 -6.85
C SER A 168 -8.31 -18.36 -7.78
N MET A 169 -8.37 -17.90 -9.05
CA MET A 169 -9.27 -18.48 -10.05
C MET A 169 -8.78 -19.84 -10.53
N ILE A 170 -7.47 -19.99 -10.74
CA ILE A 170 -6.87 -21.26 -11.18
C ILE A 170 -7.02 -22.32 -10.10
N GLU A 171 -6.79 -21.98 -8.83
CA GLU A 171 -6.90 -22.88 -7.68
C GLU A 171 -8.31 -23.47 -7.49
N ARG A 172 -9.36 -22.82 -8.04
CA ARG A 172 -10.74 -23.32 -8.02
C ARG A 172 -11.04 -24.34 -9.11
N LEU A 173 -10.16 -24.52 -10.09
CA LEU A 173 -10.34 -25.50 -11.12
C LEU A 173 -10.07 -26.93 -10.58
N LYS A 174 -10.94 -27.88 -10.90
CA LYS A 174 -10.73 -29.29 -10.57
C LYS A 174 -9.55 -29.90 -11.32
N ASN A 175 -9.38 -29.52 -12.58
CA ASN A 175 -8.28 -29.89 -13.45
C ASN A 175 -7.73 -28.64 -14.11
N ILE A 176 -6.41 -28.46 -14.08
CA ILE A 176 -5.74 -27.31 -14.68
C ILE A 176 -5.34 -27.69 -16.10
N PRO A 177 -5.91 -27.07 -17.13
CA PRO A 177 -5.53 -27.36 -18.51
C PRO A 177 -4.15 -26.78 -18.84
N PRO A 178 -3.48 -27.29 -19.89
CA PRO A 178 -2.16 -26.81 -20.29
C PRO A 178 -2.18 -25.37 -20.82
N GLU A 179 -3.34 -24.87 -21.21
CA GLU A 179 -3.55 -23.52 -21.71
C GLU A 179 -4.75 -22.88 -21.02
N LEU A 180 -4.61 -21.61 -20.65
CA LEU A 180 -5.66 -20.82 -20.00
C LEU A 180 -5.85 -19.47 -20.70
N THR A 181 -7.09 -19.03 -20.77
CA THR A 181 -7.43 -17.70 -21.25
C THR A 181 -8.12 -16.91 -20.15
N PHE A 182 -7.61 -15.72 -19.86
CA PHE A 182 -8.27 -14.76 -18.98
C PHE A 182 -8.84 -13.61 -19.80
N LYS A 183 -10.10 -13.29 -19.57
CA LYS A 183 -10.71 -12.03 -20.01
C LYS A 183 -10.38 -10.93 -19.00
N VAL A 184 -9.73 -9.88 -19.46
CA VAL A 184 -9.24 -8.79 -18.62
C VAL A 184 -9.70 -7.44 -19.15
N PRO A 185 -10.05 -6.46 -18.26
CA PRO A 185 -10.35 -5.09 -18.69
C PRO A 185 -9.18 -4.50 -19.48
N SER A 186 -9.46 -3.85 -20.60
CA SER A 186 -8.43 -3.35 -21.53
C SER A 186 -7.49 -2.32 -20.86
N ASN A 187 -7.99 -1.52 -19.91
CA ASN A 187 -7.19 -0.57 -19.16
C ASN A 187 -6.35 -1.19 -18.02
N LYS A 188 -6.51 -2.50 -17.73
CA LYS A 188 -5.80 -3.22 -16.66
C LYS A 188 -4.90 -4.35 -17.17
N VAL A 189 -4.78 -4.55 -18.47
CA VAL A 189 -3.97 -5.64 -19.05
C VAL A 189 -2.55 -5.65 -18.53
N SER A 190 -1.91 -4.48 -18.42
CA SER A 190 -0.55 -4.37 -17.91
C SER A 190 -0.39 -4.86 -16.46
N LEU A 191 -1.40 -4.68 -15.61
CA LEU A 191 -1.40 -5.17 -14.23
C LEU A 191 -1.40 -6.69 -14.18
N TYR A 192 -2.21 -7.34 -15.03
CA TYR A 192 -2.29 -8.80 -15.10
C TYR A 192 -1.05 -9.42 -15.72
N LEU A 193 -0.46 -8.77 -16.74
CA LEU A 193 0.85 -9.18 -17.29
C LEU A 193 1.96 -9.10 -16.25
N GLY A 194 1.96 -8.06 -15.43
CA GLY A 194 3.05 -7.72 -14.55
C GLY A 194 4.24 -7.09 -15.29
N HIS A 195 5.18 -6.53 -14.54
CA HIS A 195 6.40 -5.96 -15.10
C HIS A 195 7.17 -7.03 -15.90
N LYS A 196 7.46 -6.75 -17.18
CA LYS A 196 8.12 -7.70 -18.09
C LYS A 196 7.45 -9.09 -18.12
N LYS A 197 6.13 -9.16 -18.05
CA LYS A 197 5.31 -10.39 -18.00
C LYS A 197 5.52 -11.27 -16.76
N SER A 198 6.11 -10.72 -15.68
CA SER A 198 6.49 -11.48 -14.48
C SER A 198 5.33 -12.24 -13.82
N ASN A 199 4.08 -11.75 -13.90
CA ASN A 199 2.93 -12.43 -13.35
C ASN A 199 2.62 -13.70 -14.14
N ILE A 200 2.62 -13.60 -15.47
CA ILE A 200 2.37 -14.73 -16.37
C ILE A 200 3.42 -15.83 -16.16
N ASP A 201 4.71 -15.46 -16.15
CA ASP A 201 5.81 -16.41 -15.98
C ASP A 201 5.75 -17.11 -14.61
N LYS A 202 5.43 -16.38 -13.55
CA LYS A 202 5.25 -16.95 -12.21
C LYS A 202 4.08 -17.92 -12.14
N ILE A 203 2.93 -17.56 -12.71
CA ILE A 203 1.74 -18.43 -12.71
C ILE A 203 2.01 -19.71 -13.53
N LYS A 204 2.61 -19.58 -14.72
CA LYS A 204 3.01 -20.73 -15.54
C LYS A 204 3.91 -21.70 -14.74
N LYS A 205 4.89 -21.16 -14.03
CA LYS A 205 5.82 -21.94 -13.20
C LYS A 205 5.11 -22.64 -12.03
N ILE A 206 4.19 -21.95 -11.34
CA ILE A 206 3.48 -22.49 -10.17
C ILE A 206 2.58 -23.67 -10.56
N PHE A 207 1.85 -23.54 -11.65
CA PHE A 207 0.81 -24.50 -12.04
C PHE A 207 1.19 -25.44 -13.19
N GLY A 208 2.40 -25.33 -13.72
CA GLY A 208 2.83 -26.15 -14.87
C GLY A 208 2.08 -25.82 -16.18
N ILE A 209 1.58 -24.60 -16.35
CA ILE A 209 0.79 -24.18 -17.50
C ILE A 209 1.72 -23.79 -18.66
N ASN A 210 1.44 -24.30 -19.86
CA ASN A 210 2.23 -23.99 -21.05
C ASN A 210 1.97 -22.58 -21.56
N ASN A 211 0.68 -22.20 -21.70
CA ASN A 211 0.28 -20.92 -22.24
C ASN A 211 -0.80 -20.23 -21.40
N ILE A 212 -0.67 -18.92 -21.23
CA ILE A 212 -1.70 -18.06 -20.64
C ILE A 212 -1.95 -16.91 -21.60
N PHE A 213 -3.18 -16.80 -22.05
CA PHE A 213 -3.65 -15.75 -22.96
C PHE A 213 -4.46 -14.71 -22.18
N LEU A 214 -4.27 -13.44 -22.50
CA LEU A 214 -5.09 -12.34 -21.98
C LEU A 214 -5.93 -11.77 -23.13
N GLN A 215 -7.23 -12.01 -23.08
CA GLN A 215 -8.21 -11.44 -24.00
C GLN A 215 -8.75 -10.14 -23.39
N GLN A 216 -8.65 -9.05 -24.14
CA GLN A 216 -9.16 -7.76 -23.68
C GLN A 216 -10.69 -7.71 -23.76
N THR A 217 -11.29 -7.10 -22.72
CA THR A 217 -12.73 -6.82 -22.67
C THR A 217 -12.97 -5.34 -22.41
N SER A 218 -14.23 -4.93 -22.29
CA SER A 218 -14.57 -3.56 -21.90
C SER A 218 -14.01 -3.21 -20.50
N ASN A 219 -13.77 -1.93 -20.24
CA ASN A 219 -13.23 -1.47 -18.96
C ASN A 219 -14.17 -1.67 -17.76
N GLN A 220 -15.44 -1.96 -18.02
CA GLN A 220 -16.47 -2.18 -16.99
C GLN A 220 -16.61 -3.65 -16.60
N GLU A 221 -15.96 -4.56 -17.32
CA GLU A 221 -16.00 -5.98 -17.00
C GLU A 221 -14.95 -6.35 -15.94
N ASP A 222 -15.29 -7.36 -15.13
CA ASP A 222 -14.37 -7.96 -14.19
C ASP A 222 -13.48 -9.01 -14.83
N LEU A 223 -12.38 -9.37 -14.14
CA LEU A 223 -11.55 -10.51 -14.50
C LEU A 223 -12.37 -11.79 -14.56
N LYS A 224 -12.28 -12.54 -15.68
CA LYS A 224 -12.91 -13.85 -15.83
C LYS A 224 -11.90 -14.86 -16.38
N LEU A 225 -11.91 -16.08 -15.83
CA LEU A 225 -11.19 -17.21 -16.39
C LEU A 225 -12.12 -17.93 -17.37
N VAL A 226 -11.60 -18.14 -18.59
CA VAL A 226 -12.24 -18.96 -19.63
C VAL A 226 -11.37 -20.21 -19.77
N ALA A 227 -11.84 -21.31 -19.20
CA ALA A 227 -11.17 -22.59 -19.26
C ALA A 227 -11.70 -23.44 -20.41
#